data_0a450351d381ba9894ba55dcf5a900d0
#
_entry.id   0a450351d381ba9894ba55dcf5a900d0
#
_cell.length_a   1.000
_cell.length_b   1.000
_cell.length_c   1.000
_cell.angle_alpha   90.00
_cell.angle_beta   90.00
_cell.angle_gamma   90.00
#
_symmetry.space_group_name_H-M   'P 1'
#
loop_
_entity.id
_entity.type
_entity.pdbx_description
1 polymer ?
#
loop_
_entity_poly.entity_id
_entity_poly.type
_entity_poly.pdbx_seq_one_letter_code
_entity_poly.pdbx_strand_id
1 'polypeptide(L)'
;MHWDMSFTLGQLVLESNLFLSPLAGYTNLPFRLTIREIGGVGLCTTDLVNARSLLEKNRKALELIRSRDGDRPLAVQLYGTVPEEMRDAAVLLESRGVDSVDINMGCPVRKICQSGGGSKLMGDHSKAAQLVSKMAGAVKIPVTAKMRLGWDDENLTAPDLARALEDAGVAAIAVHGRTRQQGFSGSVNLPGIRAVVEAVKRVPVIGNGDITTPQAAKMMFEQTGCAAISIGRGAFYNPWIFRHVGHYLERAELLPEPAFEEVVAVMKRHLDLMVDVFGEVQGCRMFRKVALQYARRFGPTKEFHKRVVRLSRRVEFDEILAAYRVWRAQFLDENQQLLPQYEPKRLGMAVEADTGVKVPVGPNELW
;
A
#
# COMPACT_ATOMS: atom_id res chain seq x y z
N MET A 1 -21.14 -1.19 18.69
CA MET A 1 -20.29 -2.38 18.43
C MET A 1 -18.86 -1.92 18.61
N HIS A 2 -18.12 -2.46 19.57
CA HIS A 2 -16.71 -2.10 19.78
C HIS A 2 -15.89 -2.86 18.75
N TRP A 3 -15.17 -2.15 17.88
CA TRP A 3 -14.28 -2.75 16.90
C TRP A 3 -12.97 -3.11 17.58
N ASP A 4 -12.67 -4.39 17.69
CA ASP A 4 -11.32 -4.82 18.06
C ASP A 4 -10.40 -4.62 16.86
N MET A 5 -9.45 -3.71 17.00
CA MET A 5 -8.48 -3.39 15.95
C MET A 5 -7.26 -4.31 15.98
N SER A 6 -7.08 -5.09 17.04
CA SER A 6 -5.95 -6.03 17.13
C SER A 6 -6.05 -7.13 16.07
N PHE A 7 -4.91 -7.61 15.60
CA PHE A 7 -4.86 -8.66 14.60
C PHE A 7 -3.70 -9.61 14.84
N THR A 8 -3.96 -10.92 14.75
CA THR A 8 -2.90 -11.93 14.87
C THR A 8 -2.59 -12.52 13.50
N LEU A 9 -1.33 -12.39 13.08
CA LEU A 9 -0.80 -12.94 11.85
C LEU A 9 0.22 -14.05 12.18
N GLY A 10 -0.22 -15.31 12.20
CA GLY A 10 0.60 -16.38 12.74
C GLY A 10 0.99 -16.11 14.20
N GLN A 11 2.27 -15.92 14.47
CA GLN A 11 2.78 -15.56 15.81
C GLN A 11 2.94 -14.03 16.00
N LEU A 12 2.74 -13.24 14.96
CA LEU A 12 2.90 -11.79 15.00
C LEU A 12 1.60 -11.14 15.48
N VAL A 13 1.64 -10.45 16.61
CA VAL A 13 0.53 -9.64 17.13
C VAL A 13 0.67 -8.21 16.63
N LEU A 14 -0.36 -7.71 16.00
CA LEU A 14 -0.44 -6.37 15.43
C LEU A 14 -1.48 -5.54 16.19
N GLU A 15 -1.14 -4.29 16.49
CA GLU A 15 -2.03 -3.35 17.20
C GLU A 15 -3.21 -2.89 16.34
N SER A 16 -3.13 -3.06 15.02
CA SER A 16 -4.17 -2.64 14.09
C SER A 16 -4.31 -3.63 12.94
N ASN A 17 -5.56 -3.86 12.50
CA ASN A 17 -5.92 -4.66 11.33
C ASN A 17 -5.98 -3.85 10.03
N LEU A 18 -5.38 -2.65 10.04
CA LEU A 18 -5.25 -1.77 8.89
C LEU A 18 -3.81 -1.85 8.34
N PHE A 19 -3.65 -2.32 7.11
CA PHE A 19 -2.34 -2.60 6.53
C PHE A 19 -2.05 -1.69 5.33
N LEU A 20 -0.79 -1.30 5.16
CA LEU A 20 -0.33 -0.64 3.96
C LEU A 20 -0.05 -1.69 2.87
N SER A 21 -0.84 -1.65 1.80
CA SER A 21 -0.70 -2.53 0.64
C SER A 21 0.56 -2.20 -0.17
N PRO A 22 1.26 -3.19 -0.74
CA PRO A 22 2.36 -2.94 -1.65
C PRO A 22 1.91 -2.11 -2.87
N LEU A 23 2.61 -1.03 -3.14
CA LEU A 23 2.44 -0.16 -4.31
C LEU A 23 3.77 0.03 -5.00
N ALA A 24 3.89 -0.54 -6.21
CA ALA A 24 5.11 -0.46 -7.00
C ALA A 24 5.60 0.99 -7.15
N GLY A 25 6.83 1.24 -6.66
CA GLY A 25 7.48 2.53 -6.69
C GLY A 25 7.01 3.57 -5.66
N TYR A 26 6.11 3.22 -4.75
CA TYR A 26 5.60 4.14 -3.73
C TYR A 26 5.81 3.66 -2.30
N THR A 27 5.75 2.37 -2.01
CA THR A 27 5.90 1.83 -0.66
C THR A 27 7.38 1.67 -0.25
N ASN A 28 8.21 2.65 -0.62
CA ASN A 28 9.60 2.78 -0.17
C ASN A 28 9.69 3.13 1.32
N LEU A 29 10.87 2.99 1.90
CA LEU A 29 11.13 3.26 3.31
C LEU A 29 10.64 4.64 3.78
N PRO A 30 10.93 5.78 3.09
CA PRO A 30 10.41 7.09 3.47
C PRO A 30 8.89 7.15 3.58
N PHE A 31 8.17 6.58 2.63
CA PHE A 31 6.71 6.57 2.66
C PHE A 31 6.17 5.73 3.81
N ARG A 32 6.73 4.55 4.05
CA ARG A 32 6.31 3.70 5.17
C ARG A 32 6.53 4.38 6.52
N LEU A 33 7.70 5.01 6.72
CA LEU A 33 7.99 5.79 7.94
C LEU A 33 7.01 6.95 8.11
N THR A 34 6.70 7.68 7.04
CA THR A 34 5.71 8.77 7.10
C THR A 34 4.34 8.27 7.53
N ILE A 35 3.86 7.14 6.96
CA ILE A 35 2.58 6.52 7.36
C ILE A 35 2.59 6.12 8.84
N ARG A 36 3.70 5.56 9.33
CA ARG A 36 3.84 5.15 10.73
C ARG A 36 3.88 6.33 11.69
N GLU A 37 4.58 7.40 11.33
CA GLU A 37 4.64 8.63 12.13
C GLU A 37 3.26 9.31 12.24
N ILE A 38 2.40 9.20 11.22
CA ILE A 38 1.00 9.65 11.26
C ILE A 38 0.14 8.73 12.15
N GLY A 39 0.39 7.42 12.11
CA GLY A 39 -0.22 6.41 12.98
C GLY A 39 -1.41 5.66 12.38
N GLY A 40 -1.87 4.65 13.10
CA GLY A 40 -3.04 3.81 12.80
C GLY A 40 -2.74 2.60 11.90
N VAL A 41 -1.54 2.47 11.33
CA VAL A 41 -1.17 1.31 10.50
C VAL A 41 -0.58 0.18 11.34
N GLY A 42 -1.11 -1.05 11.20
CA GLY A 42 -0.59 -2.23 11.90
C GLY A 42 0.59 -2.89 11.19
N LEU A 43 0.53 -3.01 9.86
CA LEU A 43 1.56 -3.66 9.05
C LEU A 43 1.84 -2.85 7.78
N CYS A 44 3.11 -2.61 7.48
CA CYS A 44 3.52 -2.07 6.19
C CYS A 44 4.12 -3.17 5.32
N THR A 45 3.78 -3.16 4.01
CA THR A 45 4.39 -4.06 3.03
C THR A 45 5.28 -3.28 2.08
N THR A 46 6.46 -3.82 1.75
CA THR A 46 7.37 -3.20 0.78
C THR A 46 6.80 -3.20 -0.63
N ASP A 47 7.49 -2.55 -1.55
CA ASP A 47 7.35 -2.82 -2.98
C ASP A 47 7.73 -4.28 -3.30
N LEU A 48 7.27 -4.79 -4.46
CA LEU A 48 7.55 -6.18 -4.84
C LEU A 48 9.03 -6.41 -5.20
N VAL A 49 9.61 -7.47 -4.66
CA VAL A 49 11.03 -7.82 -4.81
C VAL A 49 11.17 -9.14 -5.54
N ASN A 50 12.01 -9.19 -6.56
CA ASN A 50 12.33 -10.45 -7.23
C ASN A 50 13.21 -11.33 -6.34
N ALA A 51 12.77 -12.57 -6.06
CA ALA A 51 13.49 -13.49 -5.18
C ALA A 51 14.91 -13.78 -5.64
N ARG A 52 15.10 -14.12 -6.92
CA ARG A 52 16.44 -14.37 -7.51
C ARG A 52 17.34 -13.13 -7.40
N SER A 53 16.84 -11.95 -7.79
CA SER A 53 17.61 -10.71 -7.68
C SER A 53 18.02 -10.39 -6.25
N LEU A 54 17.19 -10.76 -5.26
CA LEU A 54 17.51 -10.59 -3.85
C LEU A 54 18.64 -11.55 -3.42
N LEU A 55 18.57 -12.81 -3.82
CA LEU A 55 19.61 -13.81 -3.54
C LEU A 55 20.94 -13.45 -4.21
N GLU A 56 20.91 -12.91 -5.42
CA GLU A 56 22.06 -12.39 -6.14
C GLU A 56 22.58 -11.06 -5.57
N LYS A 57 21.99 -10.55 -4.48
CA LYS A 57 22.33 -9.29 -3.81
C LYS A 57 22.30 -8.07 -4.75
N ASN A 58 21.39 -8.10 -5.73
CA ASN A 58 21.20 -6.97 -6.63
C ASN A 58 20.91 -5.69 -5.84
N ARG A 59 21.61 -4.58 -6.17
CA ARG A 59 21.51 -3.31 -5.46
C ARG A 59 20.06 -2.81 -5.32
N LYS A 60 19.26 -2.89 -6.40
CA LYS A 60 17.85 -2.45 -6.37
C LYS A 60 16.99 -3.34 -5.46
N ALA A 61 17.20 -4.66 -5.48
CA ALA A 61 16.48 -5.58 -4.61
C ALA A 61 16.80 -5.31 -3.13
N LEU A 62 18.09 -5.05 -2.81
CA LEU A 62 18.50 -4.68 -1.45
C LEU A 62 17.93 -3.32 -1.01
N GLU A 63 17.82 -2.36 -1.94
CA GLU A 63 17.21 -1.05 -1.65
C GLU A 63 15.71 -1.17 -1.35
N LEU A 64 14.97 -2.03 -2.05
CA LEU A 64 13.53 -2.26 -1.82
C LEU A 64 13.20 -2.85 -0.44
N ILE A 65 14.10 -3.70 0.09
CA ILE A 65 13.94 -4.30 1.44
C ILE A 65 14.56 -3.47 2.55
N ARG A 66 15.11 -2.29 2.22
CA ARG A 66 15.73 -1.42 3.21
C ARG A 66 14.73 -1.04 4.30
N SER A 67 15.16 -1.19 5.55
CA SER A 67 14.37 -0.87 6.74
C SER A 67 15.26 -0.25 7.80
N ARG A 68 14.67 0.39 8.80
CA ARG A 68 15.33 0.93 9.99
C ARG A 68 14.38 0.97 11.17
N ASP A 69 14.87 1.41 12.33
CA ASP A 69 14.04 1.63 13.51
C ASP A 69 12.81 2.49 13.20
N GLY A 70 11.65 2.09 13.71
CA GLY A 70 10.35 2.71 13.43
C GLY A 70 9.64 2.21 12.17
N ASP A 71 10.25 1.34 11.35
CA ASP A 71 9.61 0.73 10.17
C ASP A 71 9.05 -0.68 10.42
N ARG A 72 8.75 -0.99 11.68
CA ARG A 72 8.20 -2.32 12.06
C ARG A 72 6.80 -2.21 12.66
N PRO A 73 5.98 -3.28 12.51
CA PRO A 73 6.19 -4.56 11.81
C PRO A 73 6.24 -4.40 10.28
N LEU A 74 7.16 -5.11 9.59
CA LEU A 74 7.39 -5.03 8.16
C LEU A 74 7.18 -6.38 7.46
N ALA A 75 6.35 -6.38 6.42
CA ALA A 75 6.26 -7.46 5.45
C ALA A 75 7.08 -7.13 4.19
N VAL A 76 7.84 -8.09 3.69
CA VAL A 76 8.50 -7.98 2.38
C VAL A 76 7.73 -8.79 1.35
N GLN A 77 7.28 -8.15 0.27
CA GLN A 77 6.58 -8.84 -0.80
C GLN A 77 7.57 -9.39 -1.83
N LEU A 78 7.61 -10.71 -1.95
CA LEU A 78 8.40 -11.44 -2.94
C LEU A 78 7.58 -11.79 -4.18
N TYR A 79 8.22 -11.79 -5.34
CA TYR A 79 7.73 -12.47 -6.53
C TYR A 79 8.80 -13.36 -7.15
N GLY A 80 8.38 -14.50 -7.65
CA GLY A 80 9.20 -15.52 -8.27
C GLY A 80 8.34 -16.74 -8.65
N THR A 81 8.94 -17.71 -9.30
CA THR A 81 8.25 -18.92 -9.78
C THR A 81 8.99 -20.21 -9.48
N VAL A 82 10.20 -20.10 -8.96
CA VAL A 82 11.05 -21.22 -8.56
C VAL A 82 10.91 -21.40 -7.05
N PRO A 83 10.31 -22.51 -6.58
CA PRO A 83 10.04 -22.72 -5.16
C PRO A 83 11.28 -22.65 -4.27
N GLU A 84 12.41 -23.13 -4.75
CA GLU A 84 13.69 -23.09 -4.02
C GLU A 84 14.18 -21.66 -3.83
N GLU A 85 14.16 -20.84 -4.89
CA GLU A 85 14.55 -19.43 -4.80
C GLU A 85 13.63 -18.62 -3.86
N MET A 86 12.34 -18.89 -3.91
CA MET A 86 11.37 -18.24 -3.03
C MET A 86 11.60 -18.62 -1.57
N ARG A 87 11.85 -19.90 -1.29
CA ARG A 87 12.23 -20.41 0.02
C ARG A 87 13.51 -19.74 0.53
N ASP A 88 14.58 -19.76 -0.26
CA ASP A 88 15.88 -19.22 0.15
C ASP A 88 15.82 -17.71 0.36
N ALA A 89 15.03 -17.00 -0.45
CA ALA A 89 14.77 -15.57 -0.25
C ALA A 89 14.00 -15.32 1.06
N ALA A 90 13.02 -16.16 1.41
CA ALA A 90 12.30 -16.05 2.68
C ALA A 90 13.22 -16.27 3.89
N VAL A 91 14.08 -17.29 3.85
CA VAL A 91 15.10 -17.56 4.88
C VAL A 91 16.07 -16.39 5.01
N LEU A 92 16.52 -15.82 3.90
CA LEU A 92 17.37 -14.62 3.91
C LEU A 92 16.65 -13.43 4.58
N LEU A 93 15.37 -13.20 4.29
CA LEU A 93 14.59 -12.13 4.89
C LEU A 93 14.37 -12.32 6.38
N GLU A 94 14.05 -13.55 6.82
CA GLU A 94 13.96 -13.88 8.24
C GLU A 94 15.29 -13.61 8.97
N SER A 95 16.43 -14.03 8.40
CA SER A 95 17.75 -13.77 8.99
C SER A 95 18.10 -12.28 9.10
N ARG A 96 17.45 -11.43 8.31
CA ARG A 96 17.53 -9.96 8.36
C ARG A 96 16.53 -9.34 9.32
N GLY A 97 15.75 -10.16 10.02
CA GLY A 97 14.76 -9.72 11.00
C GLY A 97 13.51 -9.09 10.39
N VAL A 98 13.10 -9.48 9.19
CA VAL A 98 11.80 -9.11 8.61
C VAL A 98 10.69 -9.82 9.39
N ASP A 99 9.55 -9.14 9.60
CA ASP A 99 8.49 -9.67 10.46
C ASP A 99 7.52 -10.61 9.73
N SER A 100 7.39 -10.48 8.40
CA SER A 100 6.54 -11.34 7.56
C SER A 100 7.02 -11.33 6.12
N VAL A 101 6.75 -12.40 5.37
CA VAL A 101 6.99 -12.45 3.91
C VAL A 101 5.68 -12.64 3.20
N ASP A 102 5.42 -11.83 2.17
CA ASP A 102 4.22 -11.88 1.35
C ASP A 102 4.55 -12.37 -0.07
N ILE A 103 3.73 -13.24 -0.63
CA ILE A 103 3.88 -13.76 -1.99
C ILE A 103 2.97 -12.99 -2.94
N ASN A 104 3.56 -12.36 -3.96
CA ASN A 104 2.80 -11.67 -4.98
C ASN A 104 2.17 -12.64 -5.98
N MET A 105 0.85 -12.78 -5.92
CA MET A 105 0.02 -13.54 -6.86
C MET A 105 -1.02 -12.66 -7.57
N GLY A 106 -0.85 -11.32 -7.53
CA GLY A 106 -1.86 -10.40 -8.06
C GLY A 106 -1.34 -9.37 -9.05
N CYS A 107 -0.01 -9.24 -9.25
CA CYS A 107 0.56 -8.25 -10.15
C CYS A 107 0.17 -8.56 -11.62
N PRO A 108 -0.50 -7.63 -12.33
CA PRO A 108 -0.93 -7.83 -13.71
C PRO A 108 0.15 -7.49 -14.75
N VAL A 109 1.32 -7.02 -14.32
CA VAL A 109 2.38 -6.52 -15.21
C VAL A 109 2.87 -7.64 -16.14
N ARG A 110 2.87 -7.35 -17.44
CA ARG A 110 3.18 -8.32 -18.50
C ARG A 110 4.51 -9.05 -18.27
N LYS A 111 5.58 -8.33 -17.92
CA LYS A 111 6.92 -8.90 -17.67
C LYS A 111 6.91 -9.93 -16.53
N ILE A 112 6.18 -9.66 -15.45
CA ILE A 112 6.05 -10.58 -14.30
C ILE A 112 5.20 -11.78 -14.68
N CYS A 113 4.08 -11.57 -15.38
CA CYS A 113 3.21 -12.66 -15.84
C CYS A 113 3.91 -13.56 -16.87
N GLN A 114 4.73 -13.00 -17.76
CA GLN A 114 5.50 -13.78 -18.75
C GLN A 114 6.56 -14.69 -18.09
N SER A 115 7.12 -14.30 -16.95
CA SER A 115 7.98 -15.19 -16.15
C SER A 115 7.22 -16.23 -15.34
N GLY A 116 5.87 -16.26 -15.44
CA GLY A 116 5.00 -17.19 -14.71
C GLY A 116 4.60 -16.72 -13.31
N GLY A 117 5.07 -15.56 -12.86
CA GLY A 117 4.78 -14.98 -11.55
C GLY A 117 3.55 -14.06 -11.52
N GLY A 118 3.33 -13.38 -10.40
CA GLY A 118 2.22 -12.46 -10.21
C GLY A 118 0.87 -13.14 -10.47
N SER A 119 -0.03 -12.46 -11.19
CA SER A 119 -1.37 -12.98 -11.45
C SER A 119 -1.42 -14.27 -12.28
N LYS A 120 -0.32 -14.65 -12.93
CA LYS A 120 -0.23 -15.93 -13.66
C LYS A 120 -0.28 -17.14 -12.72
N LEU A 121 0.20 -17.00 -11.46
CA LEU A 121 0.14 -18.05 -10.44
C LEU A 121 -1.29 -18.43 -10.05
N MET A 122 -2.27 -17.51 -10.21
CA MET A 122 -3.67 -17.80 -9.90
C MET A 122 -4.30 -18.88 -10.81
N GLY A 123 -3.70 -19.15 -11.98
CA GLY A 123 -4.13 -20.20 -12.88
C GLY A 123 -3.49 -21.56 -12.63
N ASP A 124 -2.56 -21.66 -11.65
CA ASP A 124 -1.87 -22.91 -11.29
C ASP A 124 -1.83 -23.06 -9.77
N HIS A 125 -2.93 -23.58 -9.22
CA HIS A 125 -3.12 -23.73 -7.76
C HIS A 125 -2.06 -24.68 -7.16
N SER A 126 -1.67 -25.73 -7.86
CA SER A 126 -0.65 -26.67 -7.40
C SER A 126 0.70 -25.99 -7.22
N LYS A 127 1.12 -25.20 -8.21
CA LYS A 127 2.37 -24.44 -8.14
C LYS A 127 2.31 -23.36 -7.06
N ALA A 128 1.19 -22.65 -6.94
CA ALA A 128 1.01 -21.65 -5.90
C ALA A 128 1.09 -22.26 -4.50
N ALA A 129 0.42 -23.39 -4.27
CA ALA A 129 0.46 -24.16 -3.02
C ALA A 129 1.87 -24.68 -2.72
N GLN A 130 2.59 -25.19 -3.72
CA GLN A 130 3.98 -25.63 -3.57
C GLN A 130 4.91 -24.49 -3.12
N LEU A 131 4.76 -23.29 -3.70
CA LEU A 131 5.53 -22.10 -3.28
C LEU A 131 5.28 -21.79 -1.81
N VAL A 132 3.99 -21.72 -1.40
CA VAL A 132 3.61 -21.45 -0.01
C VAL A 132 4.17 -22.51 0.92
N SER A 133 3.95 -23.79 0.63
CA SER A 133 4.41 -24.90 1.49
C SER A 133 5.92 -24.91 1.68
N LYS A 134 6.69 -24.68 0.61
CA LYS A 134 8.15 -24.59 0.68
C LYS A 134 8.63 -23.43 1.54
N MET A 135 7.99 -22.28 1.42
CA MET A 135 8.35 -21.09 2.19
C MET A 135 7.93 -21.25 3.66
N ALA A 136 6.67 -21.58 3.92
CA ALA A 136 6.13 -21.73 5.27
C ALA A 136 6.84 -22.82 6.09
N GLY A 137 7.29 -23.89 5.44
CA GLY A 137 8.07 -24.95 6.08
C GLY A 137 9.54 -24.58 6.37
N ALA A 138 10.04 -23.47 5.83
CA ALA A 138 11.45 -23.08 5.96
C ALA A 138 11.69 -21.91 6.92
N VAL A 139 10.65 -21.13 7.26
CA VAL A 139 10.75 -19.95 8.14
C VAL A 139 9.75 -20.03 9.28
N LYS A 140 10.03 -19.32 10.37
CA LYS A 140 9.12 -19.18 11.53
C LYS A 140 8.21 -17.94 11.40
N ILE A 141 8.65 -16.93 10.66
CA ILE A 141 7.85 -15.73 10.39
C ILE A 141 6.66 -16.06 9.50
N PRO A 142 5.51 -15.35 9.64
CA PRO A 142 4.33 -15.59 8.83
C PRO A 142 4.61 -15.44 7.33
N VAL A 143 4.13 -16.40 6.54
CA VAL A 143 4.08 -16.33 5.07
C VAL A 143 2.66 -16.02 4.64
N THR A 144 2.47 -14.91 3.93
CA THR A 144 1.16 -14.49 3.40
C THR A 144 1.14 -14.54 1.88
N ALA A 145 -0.04 -14.45 1.29
CA ALA A 145 -0.20 -14.36 -0.15
C ALA A 145 -1.16 -13.21 -0.52
N LYS A 146 -0.79 -12.41 -1.53
CA LYS A 146 -1.65 -11.36 -2.06
C LYS A 146 -2.07 -11.69 -3.48
N MET A 147 -3.38 -11.86 -3.70
CA MET A 147 -3.96 -12.29 -4.97
C MET A 147 -5.06 -11.36 -5.47
N ARG A 148 -5.61 -11.65 -6.64
CA ARG A 148 -6.82 -11.08 -7.22
C ARG A 148 -7.94 -12.12 -7.24
N LEU A 149 -9.14 -11.74 -7.73
CA LEU A 149 -10.28 -12.66 -7.84
C LEU A 149 -10.10 -13.74 -8.90
N GLY A 150 -9.28 -13.50 -9.88
CA GLY A 150 -9.04 -14.40 -11.00
C GLY A 150 -8.38 -13.70 -12.18
N TRP A 151 -8.36 -14.38 -13.33
CA TRP A 151 -7.80 -13.83 -14.55
C TRP A 151 -8.74 -12.82 -15.21
N ASP A 152 -10.00 -13.18 -15.37
CA ASP A 152 -11.12 -12.41 -15.91
C ASP A 152 -12.42 -12.80 -15.20
N ASP A 153 -13.54 -12.24 -15.62
CA ASP A 153 -14.84 -12.47 -14.97
C ASP A 153 -15.41 -13.88 -15.19
N GLU A 154 -14.92 -14.61 -16.19
CA GLU A 154 -15.28 -16.02 -16.45
C GLU A 154 -14.38 -16.98 -15.65
N ASN A 155 -13.20 -16.53 -15.22
CA ASN A 155 -12.19 -17.33 -14.52
C ASN A 155 -11.89 -16.76 -13.13
N LEU A 156 -12.90 -16.79 -12.23
CA LEU A 156 -12.79 -16.37 -10.84
C LEU A 156 -12.28 -17.53 -9.98
N THR A 157 -10.99 -17.70 -9.89
CA THR A 157 -10.33 -18.85 -9.22
C THR A 157 -9.98 -18.59 -7.75
N ALA A 158 -10.23 -17.40 -7.23
CA ALA A 158 -9.77 -17.02 -5.89
C ALA A 158 -10.26 -17.89 -4.75
N PRO A 159 -11.54 -18.35 -4.66
CA PRO A 159 -12.00 -19.21 -3.57
C PRO A 159 -11.28 -20.57 -3.55
N ASP A 160 -11.08 -21.19 -4.71
CA ASP A 160 -10.39 -22.48 -4.82
C ASP A 160 -8.91 -22.36 -4.54
N LEU A 161 -8.28 -21.32 -5.06
CA LEU A 161 -6.89 -21.00 -4.75
C LEU A 161 -6.70 -20.75 -3.25
N ALA A 162 -7.60 -20.01 -2.61
CA ALA A 162 -7.52 -19.72 -1.19
C ALA A 162 -7.51 -20.99 -0.33
N ARG A 163 -8.38 -21.98 -0.66
CA ARG A 163 -8.36 -23.29 0.01
C ARG A 163 -7.02 -24.01 -0.17
N ALA A 164 -6.48 -24.01 -1.38
CA ALA A 164 -5.19 -24.66 -1.65
C ALA A 164 -4.03 -23.98 -0.90
N LEU A 165 -4.07 -22.64 -0.76
CA LEU A 165 -3.07 -21.88 0.01
C LEU A 165 -3.23 -22.10 1.52
N GLU A 166 -4.47 -22.19 2.03
CA GLU A 166 -4.74 -22.53 3.43
C GLU A 166 -4.16 -23.90 3.79
N ASP A 167 -4.39 -24.91 2.95
CA ASP A 167 -3.86 -26.26 3.15
C ASP A 167 -2.33 -26.33 3.01
N ALA A 168 -1.74 -25.41 2.25
CA ALA A 168 -0.30 -25.28 2.10
C ALA A 168 0.38 -24.53 3.28
N GLY A 169 -0.39 -23.98 4.23
CA GLY A 169 0.14 -23.36 5.44
C GLY A 169 0.37 -21.85 5.35
N VAL A 170 -0.35 -21.13 4.46
CA VAL A 170 -0.34 -19.65 4.45
C VAL A 170 -0.89 -19.11 5.77
N ALA A 171 -0.32 -18.01 6.27
CA ALA A 171 -0.78 -17.38 7.52
C ALA A 171 -1.95 -16.40 7.33
N ALA A 172 -2.08 -15.80 6.16
CA ALA A 172 -3.21 -14.95 5.76
C ALA A 172 -3.24 -14.77 4.24
N ILE A 173 -4.41 -14.40 3.71
CA ILE A 173 -4.61 -14.16 2.28
C ILE A 173 -5.19 -12.77 2.05
N ALA A 174 -4.45 -11.91 1.33
CA ALA A 174 -4.94 -10.60 0.91
C ALA A 174 -5.57 -10.68 -0.48
N VAL A 175 -6.82 -10.22 -0.61
CA VAL A 175 -7.60 -10.34 -1.84
C VAL A 175 -7.95 -8.97 -2.40
N HIS A 176 -7.41 -8.64 -3.58
CA HIS A 176 -7.87 -7.48 -4.34
C HIS A 176 -9.14 -7.86 -5.11
N GLY A 177 -10.26 -7.19 -4.81
CA GLY A 177 -11.59 -7.46 -5.37
C GLY A 177 -11.74 -7.12 -6.86
N ARG A 178 -10.70 -7.32 -7.66
CA ARG A 178 -10.68 -7.16 -9.13
C ARG A 178 -10.00 -8.34 -9.78
N THR A 179 -10.35 -8.62 -11.04
CA THR A 179 -9.64 -9.59 -11.86
C THR A 179 -8.34 -8.98 -12.42
N ARG A 180 -7.48 -9.83 -12.97
CA ARG A 180 -6.27 -9.36 -13.68
C ARG A 180 -6.64 -8.50 -14.89
N GLN A 181 -7.68 -8.87 -15.63
CA GLN A 181 -8.11 -8.16 -16.84
C GLN A 181 -8.67 -6.77 -16.53
N GLN A 182 -9.43 -6.64 -15.43
CA GLN A 182 -9.91 -5.33 -14.97
C GLN A 182 -8.77 -4.37 -14.62
N GLY A 183 -7.62 -4.88 -14.19
CA GLY A 183 -6.51 -4.01 -13.77
C GLY A 183 -6.93 -3.13 -12.59
N PHE A 184 -7.24 -1.87 -12.86
CA PHE A 184 -7.76 -0.88 -11.88
C PHE A 184 -9.06 -0.22 -12.33
N SER A 185 -9.63 -0.65 -13.46
CA SER A 185 -10.90 -0.11 -13.98
C SER A 185 -12.10 -0.68 -13.24
N GLY A 186 -13.25 -0.02 -13.37
CA GLY A 186 -14.49 -0.41 -12.71
C GLY A 186 -14.42 -0.35 -11.19
N SER A 187 -15.37 -0.99 -10.53
CA SER A 187 -15.47 -1.06 -9.07
C SER A 187 -14.91 -2.36 -8.52
N VAL A 188 -14.53 -2.35 -7.23
CA VAL A 188 -14.15 -3.56 -6.51
C VAL A 188 -15.38 -4.47 -6.32
N ASN A 189 -15.21 -5.77 -6.55
CA ASN A 189 -16.23 -6.79 -6.35
C ASN A 189 -16.16 -7.30 -4.89
N LEU A 190 -16.97 -6.69 -3.99
CA LEU A 190 -17.03 -7.08 -2.57
C LEU A 190 -17.61 -8.50 -2.40
N PRO A 191 -18.68 -8.92 -3.10
CA PRO A 191 -19.15 -10.32 -3.08
C PRO A 191 -18.04 -11.33 -3.44
N GLY A 192 -17.16 -10.99 -4.39
CA GLY A 192 -16.02 -11.85 -4.74
C GLY A 192 -15.01 -11.99 -3.60
N ILE A 193 -14.76 -10.94 -2.82
CA ILE A 193 -13.92 -11.03 -1.61
C ILE A 193 -14.65 -11.89 -0.55
N ARG A 194 -15.95 -11.67 -0.35
CA ARG A 194 -16.76 -12.47 0.58
C ARG A 194 -16.71 -13.95 0.26
N ALA A 195 -16.82 -14.32 -1.01
CA ALA A 195 -16.70 -15.72 -1.44
C ALA A 195 -15.37 -16.37 -1.04
N VAL A 196 -14.27 -15.59 -1.01
CA VAL A 196 -12.98 -16.08 -0.49
C VAL A 196 -13.01 -16.22 1.02
N VAL A 197 -13.62 -15.29 1.76
CA VAL A 197 -13.79 -15.37 3.23
C VAL A 197 -14.57 -16.64 3.59
N GLU A 198 -15.64 -16.95 2.87
CA GLU A 198 -16.48 -18.14 3.08
C GLU A 198 -15.80 -19.45 2.65
N ALA A 199 -14.81 -19.38 1.77
CA ALA A 199 -14.11 -20.57 1.27
C ALA A 199 -13.07 -21.11 2.24
N VAL A 200 -12.45 -20.27 3.08
CA VAL A 200 -11.40 -20.64 4.03
C VAL A 200 -11.97 -20.82 5.44
N LYS A 201 -11.30 -21.59 6.29
CA LYS A 201 -11.79 -21.94 7.64
C LYS A 201 -10.85 -21.52 8.76
N ARG A 202 -9.55 -21.46 8.49
CA ARG A 202 -8.50 -21.32 9.50
C ARG A 202 -7.70 -20.01 9.36
N VAL A 203 -7.58 -19.51 8.13
CA VAL A 203 -6.73 -18.35 7.83
C VAL A 203 -7.56 -17.08 7.66
N PRO A 204 -7.12 -15.95 8.20
CA PRO A 204 -7.81 -14.69 8.00
C PRO A 204 -7.65 -14.20 6.56
N VAL A 205 -8.72 -13.59 6.04
CA VAL A 205 -8.72 -12.90 4.75
C VAL A 205 -8.59 -11.39 4.97
N ILE A 206 -7.74 -10.75 4.17
CA ILE A 206 -7.47 -9.32 4.18
C ILE A 206 -8.11 -8.70 2.93
N GLY A 207 -9.14 -7.86 3.12
CA GLY A 207 -9.83 -7.20 2.01
C GLY A 207 -9.00 -6.07 1.41
N ASN A 208 -8.98 -5.94 0.08
CA ASN A 208 -8.24 -4.90 -0.63
C ASN A 208 -9.01 -4.39 -1.85
N GLY A 209 -8.94 -3.09 -2.07
CA GLY A 209 -9.46 -2.39 -3.25
C GLY A 209 -10.41 -1.25 -2.90
N ASP A 210 -10.25 -0.11 -3.56
CA ASP A 210 -11.08 1.11 -3.51
C ASP A 210 -11.33 1.70 -2.10
N ILE A 211 -10.48 1.39 -1.13
CA ILE A 211 -10.56 1.95 0.22
C ILE A 211 -9.86 3.32 0.19
N THR A 212 -10.66 4.38 0.03
CA THR A 212 -10.21 5.77 -0.04
C THR A 212 -10.84 6.66 1.02
N THR A 213 -11.83 6.14 1.77
CA THR A 213 -12.51 6.81 2.86
C THR A 213 -12.71 5.88 4.06
N PRO A 214 -12.93 6.41 5.27
CA PRO A 214 -13.32 5.60 6.42
C PRO A 214 -14.60 4.79 6.20
N GLN A 215 -15.58 5.36 5.49
CA GLN A 215 -16.84 4.68 5.18
C GLN A 215 -16.60 3.48 4.23
N ALA A 216 -15.72 3.64 3.22
CA ALA A 216 -15.36 2.54 2.32
C ALA A 216 -14.63 1.41 3.08
N ALA A 217 -13.82 1.74 4.08
CA ALA A 217 -13.19 0.77 4.96
C ALA A 217 -14.23 -0.02 5.77
N LYS A 218 -15.18 0.68 6.40
CA LYS A 218 -16.29 0.07 7.15
C LYS A 218 -17.12 -0.85 6.24
N MET A 219 -17.49 -0.36 5.05
CA MET A 219 -18.25 -1.16 4.08
C MET A 219 -17.48 -2.42 3.65
N MET A 220 -16.15 -2.35 3.46
CA MET A 220 -15.32 -3.52 3.17
C MET A 220 -15.46 -4.58 4.26
N PHE A 221 -15.32 -4.23 5.53
CA PHE A 221 -15.49 -5.16 6.64
C PHE A 221 -16.90 -5.74 6.71
N GLU A 222 -17.93 -4.89 6.67
CA GLU A 222 -19.33 -5.30 6.86
C GLU A 222 -19.85 -6.18 5.72
N GLN A 223 -19.49 -5.88 4.48
CA GLN A 223 -20.01 -6.61 3.33
C GLN A 223 -19.20 -7.86 3.00
N THR A 224 -17.93 -7.92 3.38
CA THR A 224 -17.09 -9.08 3.05
C THR A 224 -16.84 -10.01 4.21
N GLY A 225 -16.90 -9.53 5.46
CA GLY A 225 -16.51 -10.29 6.65
C GLY A 225 -15.00 -10.53 6.77
N CYS A 226 -14.18 -9.79 6.02
CA CYS A 226 -12.72 -9.91 6.12
C CYS A 226 -12.22 -9.48 7.51
N ALA A 227 -11.15 -10.10 8.00
CA ALA A 227 -10.60 -9.85 9.34
C ALA A 227 -9.69 -8.61 9.40
N ALA A 228 -9.13 -8.19 8.28
CA ALA A 228 -8.28 -7.01 8.13
C ALA A 228 -8.48 -6.39 6.75
N ILE A 229 -8.01 -5.15 6.58
CA ILE A 229 -8.01 -4.49 5.27
C ILE A 229 -6.62 -4.00 4.90
N SER A 230 -6.33 -4.01 3.60
CA SER A 230 -5.07 -3.53 3.04
C SER A 230 -5.33 -2.36 2.11
N ILE A 231 -4.78 -1.18 2.45
CA ILE A 231 -5.02 0.09 1.75
C ILE A 231 -3.83 0.43 0.86
N GLY A 232 -4.07 0.54 -0.43
CA GLY A 232 -3.06 0.90 -1.42
C GLY A 232 -3.14 2.38 -1.81
N ARG A 233 -3.72 2.66 -2.98
CA ARG A 233 -3.84 4.01 -3.54
C ARG A 233 -4.48 5.02 -2.59
N GLY A 234 -5.42 4.58 -1.75
CA GLY A 234 -6.03 5.42 -0.70
C GLY A 234 -4.99 6.02 0.24
N ALA A 235 -3.96 5.24 0.64
CA ALA A 235 -2.88 5.72 1.49
C ALA A 235 -1.95 6.71 0.75
N PHE A 236 -1.72 6.51 -0.55
CA PHE A 236 -0.95 7.43 -1.35
C PHE A 236 -1.65 8.78 -1.55
N TYR A 237 -2.97 8.77 -1.73
CA TYR A 237 -3.77 10.00 -1.81
C TYR A 237 -3.96 10.68 -0.45
N ASN A 238 -4.08 9.89 0.59
CA ASN A 238 -4.36 10.33 1.95
C ASN A 238 -3.53 9.53 2.96
N PRO A 239 -2.31 9.97 3.32
CA PRO A 239 -1.50 9.29 4.32
C PRO A 239 -2.14 9.18 5.70
N TRP A 240 -3.10 10.05 6.03
CA TRP A 240 -3.87 10.00 7.29
C TRP A 240 -4.98 8.95 7.31
N ILE A 241 -5.19 8.21 6.20
CA ILE A 241 -6.32 7.28 6.04
C ILE A 241 -6.39 6.24 7.17
N PHE A 242 -5.25 5.73 7.64
CA PHE A 242 -5.21 4.72 8.69
C PHE A 242 -5.73 5.28 10.01
N ARG A 243 -5.25 6.46 10.43
CA ARG A 243 -5.73 7.18 11.61
C ARG A 243 -7.22 7.51 11.51
N HIS A 244 -7.66 7.98 10.35
CA HIS A 244 -9.06 8.34 10.10
C HIS A 244 -9.98 7.11 10.11
N VAL A 245 -9.54 6.00 9.51
CA VAL A 245 -10.30 4.74 9.51
C VAL A 245 -10.41 4.18 10.93
N GLY A 246 -9.28 4.08 11.66
CA GLY A 246 -9.28 3.58 13.03
C GLY A 246 -10.27 4.36 13.92
N HIS A 247 -10.17 5.70 13.92
CA HIS A 247 -11.09 6.55 14.68
C HIS A 247 -12.56 6.34 14.29
N TYR A 248 -12.85 6.27 12.98
CA TYR A 248 -14.21 6.09 12.49
C TYR A 248 -14.81 4.73 12.86
N LEU A 249 -14.00 3.67 12.81
CA LEU A 249 -14.45 2.33 13.23
C LEU A 249 -14.74 2.27 14.74
N GLU A 250 -13.91 2.92 15.54
CA GLU A 250 -14.08 2.93 17.00
C GLU A 250 -15.25 3.82 17.47
N ARG A 251 -15.42 5.00 16.86
CA ARG A 251 -16.32 6.06 17.36
C ARG A 251 -17.49 6.40 16.47
N ALA A 252 -17.51 5.89 15.23
CA ALA A 252 -18.47 6.26 14.18
C ALA A 252 -18.45 7.77 13.82
N GLU A 253 -17.35 8.45 14.14
CA GLU A 253 -17.15 9.88 13.90
C GLU A 253 -16.02 10.12 12.92
N LEU A 254 -16.18 11.08 12.01
CA LEU A 254 -15.13 11.47 11.08
C LEU A 254 -14.20 12.49 11.73
N LEU A 255 -12.90 12.20 11.71
CA LEU A 255 -11.90 13.21 12.03
C LEU A 255 -11.94 14.36 11.01
N PRO A 256 -11.61 15.59 11.43
CA PRO A 256 -11.40 16.69 10.49
C PRO A 256 -10.22 16.39 9.57
N GLU A 257 -10.23 17.00 8.38
CA GLU A 257 -9.04 16.98 7.52
C GLU A 257 -7.87 17.70 8.22
N PRO A 258 -6.63 17.25 7.98
CA PRO A 258 -5.46 17.87 8.60
C PRO A 258 -5.33 19.34 8.20
N ALA A 259 -4.98 20.19 9.17
CA ALA A 259 -4.75 21.61 8.92
C ALA A 259 -3.58 21.84 7.94
N PHE A 260 -3.57 22.96 7.24
CA PHE A 260 -2.53 23.29 6.25
C PHE A 260 -1.11 23.12 6.80
N GLU A 261 -0.84 23.61 8.02
CA GLU A 261 0.49 23.52 8.62
C GLU A 261 0.85 22.07 9.04
N GLU A 262 -0.11 21.26 9.44
CA GLU A 262 0.10 19.81 9.66
C GLU A 262 0.52 19.13 8.36
N VAL A 263 -0.18 19.40 7.26
CA VAL A 263 0.18 18.86 5.94
C VAL A 263 1.59 19.30 5.53
N VAL A 264 1.92 20.57 5.71
CA VAL A 264 3.25 21.11 5.40
C VAL A 264 4.34 20.44 6.25
N ALA A 265 4.09 20.23 7.55
CA ALA A 265 5.05 19.55 8.43
C ALA A 265 5.31 18.11 7.97
N VAL A 266 4.26 17.35 7.66
CA VAL A 266 4.39 15.98 7.14
C VAL A 266 5.10 15.97 5.77
N MET A 267 4.81 16.91 4.88
CA MET A 267 5.49 17.02 3.59
C MET A 267 7.00 17.26 3.76
N LYS A 268 7.39 18.17 4.65
CA LYS A 268 8.80 18.45 4.95
C LYS A 268 9.48 17.20 5.50
N ARG A 269 8.86 16.56 6.48
CA ARG A 269 9.37 15.32 7.08
C ARG A 269 9.55 14.22 6.04
N HIS A 270 8.56 14.01 5.16
CA HIS A 270 8.65 13.01 4.09
C HIS A 270 9.78 13.33 3.10
N LEU A 271 9.93 14.60 2.71
CA LEU A 271 11.04 15.02 1.85
C LEU A 271 12.40 14.79 2.51
N ASP A 272 12.54 15.11 3.80
CA ASP A 272 13.78 14.89 4.56
C ASP A 272 14.15 13.40 4.59
N LEU A 273 13.17 12.53 4.80
CA LEU A 273 13.35 11.08 4.72
C LEU A 273 13.74 10.61 3.31
N MET A 274 13.16 11.21 2.26
CA MET A 274 13.52 10.89 0.87
C MET A 274 14.95 11.29 0.55
N VAL A 275 15.37 12.47 1.01
CA VAL A 275 16.75 12.97 0.84
C VAL A 275 17.75 12.07 1.59
N ASP A 276 17.42 11.70 2.83
CA ASP A 276 18.25 10.82 3.67
C ASP A 276 18.46 9.43 3.02
N VAL A 277 17.40 8.85 2.47
CA VAL A 277 17.44 7.48 1.93
C VAL A 277 18.02 7.43 0.52
N PHE A 278 17.70 8.39 -0.35
CA PHE A 278 18.02 8.34 -1.78
C PHE A 278 19.05 9.40 -2.22
N GLY A 279 19.49 10.27 -1.32
CA GLY A 279 20.27 11.46 -1.64
C GLY A 279 19.43 12.62 -2.17
N GLU A 280 19.96 13.84 -2.11
CA GLU A 280 19.20 15.07 -2.32
C GLU A 280 18.52 15.14 -3.68
N VAL A 281 19.28 14.95 -4.75
CA VAL A 281 18.75 15.11 -6.13
C VAL A 281 17.67 14.06 -6.43
N GLN A 282 17.95 12.80 -6.09
CA GLN A 282 17.01 11.70 -6.37
C GLN A 282 15.79 11.79 -5.44
N GLY A 283 15.98 12.03 -4.15
CA GLY A 283 14.91 12.21 -3.18
C GLY A 283 13.96 13.34 -3.57
N CYS A 284 14.50 14.51 -3.94
CA CYS A 284 13.70 15.64 -4.43
C CYS A 284 12.91 15.28 -5.71
N ARG A 285 13.53 14.61 -6.66
CA ARG A 285 12.86 14.17 -7.90
C ARG A 285 11.68 13.23 -7.63
N MET A 286 11.90 12.23 -6.77
CA MET A 286 10.87 11.27 -6.38
C MET A 286 9.73 11.96 -5.63
N PHE A 287 10.06 12.89 -4.74
CA PHE A 287 9.09 13.61 -3.92
C PHE A 287 8.12 14.49 -4.74
N ARG A 288 8.48 14.96 -5.93
CA ARG A 288 7.61 15.80 -6.79
C ARG A 288 6.20 15.22 -6.95
N LYS A 289 6.09 13.91 -7.22
CA LYS A 289 4.81 13.22 -7.39
C LYS A 289 4.02 13.14 -6.08
N VAL A 290 4.72 12.90 -4.98
CA VAL A 290 4.13 12.81 -3.64
C VAL A 290 3.63 14.17 -3.19
N ALA A 291 4.42 15.23 -3.40
CA ALA A 291 4.05 16.60 -3.04
C ALA A 291 2.73 17.04 -3.69
N LEU A 292 2.48 16.63 -4.94
CA LEU A 292 1.23 16.94 -5.64
C LEU A 292 0.01 16.29 -4.98
N GLN A 293 0.15 15.11 -4.38
CA GLN A 293 -0.96 14.46 -3.68
C GLN A 293 -1.27 15.15 -2.35
N TYR A 294 -0.24 15.51 -1.58
CA TYR A 294 -0.42 16.33 -0.38
C TYR A 294 -1.12 17.66 -0.67
N ALA A 295 -0.67 18.34 -1.73
CA ALA A 295 -1.16 19.66 -2.11
C ALA A 295 -2.65 19.68 -2.51
N ARG A 296 -3.29 18.52 -2.75
CA ARG A 296 -4.75 18.43 -2.99
C ARG A 296 -5.58 19.00 -1.83
N ARG A 297 -4.98 19.15 -0.65
CA ARG A 297 -5.58 19.77 0.55
C ARG A 297 -5.40 21.27 0.67
N PHE A 298 -4.64 21.86 -0.24
CA PHE A 298 -4.23 23.26 -0.10
C PHE A 298 -5.26 24.27 -0.59
N GLY A 299 -6.32 23.84 -1.28
CA GLY A 299 -7.19 24.70 -2.09
C GLY A 299 -6.56 24.97 -3.45
N PRO A 300 -6.54 26.21 -3.95
CA PRO A 300 -5.87 26.53 -5.20
C PRO A 300 -4.38 26.22 -5.14
N THR A 301 -3.86 25.46 -6.13
CA THR A 301 -2.48 24.91 -6.10
C THR A 301 -1.61 25.29 -7.29
N LYS A 302 -2.13 26.11 -8.21
CA LYS A 302 -1.45 26.43 -9.48
C LYS A 302 0.01 26.89 -9.27
N GLU A 303 0.25 27.81 -8.33
CA GLU A 303 1.59 28.34 -8.09
C GLU A 303 2.51 27.32 -7.41
N PHE A 304 1.97 26.49 -6.52
CA PHE A 304 2.72 25.39 -5.91
C PHE A 304 3.14 24.36 -6.96
N HIS A 305 2.21 23.90 -7.80
CA HIS A 305 2.47 22.91 -8.85
C HIS A 305 3.54 23.38 -9.84
N LYS A 306 3.45 24.65 -10.28
CA LYS A 306 4.41 25.25 -11.21
C LYS A 306 5.85 25.18 -10.71
N ARG A 307 6.05 25.27 -9.41
CA ARG A 307 7.37 25.30 -8.78
C ARG A 307 7.85 23.90 -8.37
N VAL A 308 7.00 23.11 -7.71
CA VAL A 308 7.40 21.82 -7.13
C VAL A 308 7.83 20.79 -8.18
N VAL A 309 7.33 20.87 -9.40
CA VAL A 309 7.75 19.95 -10.50
C VAL A 309 9.22 20.11 -10.91
N ARG A 310 9.87 21.19 -10.48
CA ARG A 310 11.29 21.49 -10.74
C ARG A 310 12.19 21.23 -9.53
N LEU A 311 11.62 20.87 -8.37
CA LEU A 311 12.34 20.64 -7.12
C LEU A 311 13.55 19.70 -7.33
N SER A 312 14.74 20.15 -6.97
CA SER A 312 16.00 19.39 -7.11
C SER A 312 16.91 19.46 -5.88
N ARG A 313 16.75 20.48 -5.04
CA ARG A 313 17.46 20.63 -3.77
C ARG A 313 16.47 20.82 -2.63
N ARG A 314 16.81 20.28 -1.46
CA ARG A 314 15.94 20.32 -0.27
C ARG A 314 15.51 21.74 0.13
N VAL A 315 16.45 22.70 0.10
CA VAL A 315 16.21 24.10 0.46
C VAL A 315 15.16 24.76 -0.43
N GLU A 316 15.11 24.41 -1.72
CA GLU A 316 14.13 24.95 -2.68
C GLU A 316 12.68 24.68 -2.24
N PHE A 317 12.47 23.59 -1.48
CA PHE A 317 11.11 23.26 -1.00
C PHE A 317 10.60 24.29 0.02
N ASP A 318 11.47 24.79 0.89
CA ASP A 318 11.11 25.85 1.84
C ASP A 318 10.82 27.17 1.12
N GLU A 319 11.59 27.51 0.08
CA GLU A 319 11.35 28.66 -0.79
C GLU A 319 10.01 28.53 -1.54
N ILE A 320 9.68 27.34 -2.06
CA ILE A 320 8.42 27.04 -2.73
C ILE A 320 7.24 27.24 -1.77
N LEU A 321 7.35 26.73 -0.55
CA LEU A 321 6.31 26.90 0.47
C LEU A 321 6.14 28.35 0.90
N ALA A 322 7.22 29.09 1.07
CA ALA A 322 7.16 30.52 1.40
C ALA A 322 6.44 31.32 0.29
N ALA A 323 6.83 31.12 -0.96
CA ALA A 323 6.19 31.76 -2.11
C ALA A 323 4.71 31.34 -2.24
N TYR A 324 4.40 30.08 -1.95
CA TYR A 324 3.03 29.59 -1.99
C TYR A 324 2.16 30.20 -0.89
N ARG A 325 2.67 30.37 0.34
CA ARG A 325 1.94 31.04 1.43
C ARG A 325 1.55 32.46 1.06
N VAL A 326 2.48 33.23 0.47
CA VAL A 326 2.20 34.60 -0.01
C VAL A 326 1.09 34.59 -1.06
N TRP A 327 1.19 33.67 -2.03
CA TRP A 327 0.17 33.57 -3.09
C TRP A 327 -1.18 33.06 -2.57
N ARG A 328 -1.18 32.15 -1.58
CA ARG A 328 -2.36 31.56 -0.97
C ARG A 328 -3.18 32.56 -0.15
N ALA A 329 -2.54 33.61 0.40
CA ALA A 329 -3.18 34.59 1.28
C ALA A 329 -4.43 35.26 0.66
N GLN A 330 -4.47 35.43 -0.66
CA GLN A 330 -5.62 36.00 -1.38
C GLN A 330 -6.89 35.13 -1.34
N PHE A 331 -6.78 33.86 -0.94
CA PHE A 331 -7.87 32.89 -0.86
C PHE A 331 -8.33 32.61 0.57
N LEU A 332 -7.77 33.34 1.54
CA LEU A 332 -8.05 33.16 2.97
C LEU A 332 -8.96 34.28 3.48
N ASP A 333 -9.74 33.96 4.50
CA ASP A 333 -10.47 34.92 5.31
C ASP A 333 -9.58 35.55 6.40
N GLU A 334 -10.19 36.41 7.25
CA GLU A 334 -9.53 37.05 8.39
C GLU A 334 -9.01 36.04 9.45
N ASN A 335 -9.59 34.84 9.52
CA ASN A 335 -9.19 33.76 10.42
C ASN A 335 -8.17 32.79 9.81
N GLN A 336 -7.57 33.15 8.67
CA GLN A 336 -6.60 32.32 7.92
C GLN A 336 -7.18 30.99 7.42
N GLN A 337 -8.54 30.90 7.28
CA GLN A 337 -9.22 29.75 6.68
C GLN A 337 -9.47 30.00 5.20
N LEU A 338 -9.52 28.94 4.39
CA LEU A 338 -9.90 29.09 2.99
C LEU A 338 -11.34 29.60 2.88
N LEU A 339 -11.54 30.57 2.00
CA LEU A 339 -12.89 30.98 1.63
C LEU A 339 -13.66 29.79 1.06
N PRO A 340 -14.97 29.62 1.34
CA PRO A 340 -15.75 28.42 1.01
C PRO A 340 -15.65 27.96 -0.45
N GLN A 341 -15.57 28.91 -1.40
CA GLN A 341 -15.43 28.59 -2.82
C GLN A 341 -14.07 27.99 -3.22
N TYR A 342 -13.07 28.06 -2.34
CA TYR A 342 -11.71 27.54 -2.55
C TYR A 342 -11.40 26.32 -1.70
N GLU A 343 -12.33 25.88 -0.85
CA GLU A 343 -12.16 24.66 -0.09
C GLU A 343 -12.00 23.45 -1.01
N PRO A 344 -11.00 22.59 -0.77
CA PRO A 344 -10.85 21.38 -1.53
C PRO A 344 -12.02 20.42 -1.25
N LYS A 345 -12.53 19.78 -2.28
CA LYS A 345 -13.49 18.68 -2.09
C LYS A 345 -12.82 17.62 -1.21
N ARG A 346 -13.56 17.07 -0.23
CA ARG A 346 -13.04 16.01 0.65
C ARG A 346 -12.44 14.89 -0.18
N LEU A 347 -11.20 14.55 0.13
CA LEU A 347 -10.51 13.45 -0.55
C LEU A 347 -11.23 12.14 -0.26
N GLY A 348 -11.72 11.48 -1.27
CA GLY A 348 -12.48 10.24 -1.16
C GLY A 348 -13.91 10.31 -1.72
N MET A 349 -14.55 11.48 -1.75
CA MET A 349 -15.84 11.64 -2.44
C MET A 349 -15.69 11.85 -3.96
N ALA A 350 -14.46 12.07 -4.44
CA ALA A 350 -14.16 12.35 -5.85
C ALA A 350 -13.24 11.32 -6.51
N VAL A 351 -13.02 10.16 -5.89
CA VAL A 351 -12.22 9.06 -6.47
C VAL A 351 -13.13 8.11 -7.24
N GLU A 352 -14.13 8.64 -7.91
CA GLU A 352 -14.79 7.93 -8.99
C GLU A 352 -13.90 8.03 -10.24
N ALA A 353 -13.52 6.87 -10.69
CA ALA A 353 -13.17 6.44 -12.05
C ALA A 353 -11.85 6.90 -12.68
N ASP A 354 -11.22 8.01 -12.43
CA ASP A 354 -9.97 8.31 -13.17
C ASP A 354 -9.05 9.30 -12.43
N THR A 355 -8.36 8.83 -11.42
CA THR A 355 -7.41 9.69 -10.68
C THR A 355 -6.01 9.70 -11.25
N GLY A 356 -5.80 9.20 -12.46
CA GLY A 356 -4.55 9.39 -13.19
C GLY A 356 -3.27 8.93 -12.49
N VAL A 357 -3.35 8.14 -11.40
CA VAL A 357 -2.17 7.41 -10.91
C VAL A 357 -1.91 6.30 -11.90
N LYS A 358 -1.11 6.62 -12.89
CA LYS A 358 -0.55 5.61 -13.78
C LYS A 358 0.27 4.68 -12.88
N VAL A 359 -0.29 3.50 -12.60
CA VAL A 359 0.51 2.41 -12.05
C VAL A 359 1.58 2.13 -13.10
N PRO A 360 2.85 2.12 -12.73
CA PRO A 360 3.92 1.86 -13.67
C PRO A 360 3.70 0.53 -14.36
N VAL A 361 3.92 0.47 -15.64
CA VAL A 361 3.78 -0.73 -16.46
C VAL A 361 4.85 -1.78 -16.11
N GLY A 362 5.86 -1.40 -15.31
CA GLY A 362 6.87 -2.31 -14.79
C GLY A 362 7.69 -1.73 -13.64
N PRO A 363 8.33 -2.57 -12.83
CA PRO A 363 9.16 -2.13 -11.70
C PRO A 363 10.38 -1.30 -12.10
N ASN A 364 10.71 -1.22 -13.38
CA ASN A 364 11.88 -0.51 -13.90
C ASN A 364 11.56 0.84 -14.57
N GLU A 365 10.29 1.25 -14.68
CA GLU A 365 9.90 2.47 -15.39
C GLU A 365 9.78 3.71 -14.49
N LEU A 366 10.09 3.57 -13.22
CA LEU A 366 9.82 4.64 -12.23
C LEU A 366 11.03 5.46 -11.80
N TRP A 367 12.22 5.04 -12.16
CA TRP A 367 13.45 5.66 -11.62
C TRP A 367 14.53 5.85 -12.67
#